data_50c8c05ab0fa2cfc6774cdc9053d91a9
#
_entry.id   50c8c05ab0fa2cfc6774cdc9053d91a9
#
_cell.length_a   1.000
_cell.length_b   1.000
_cell.length_c   1.000
_cell.angle_alpha   90.00
_cell.angle_beta   90.00
_cell.angle_gamma   90.00
#
_symmetry.space_group_name_H-M   'P 1'
#
loop_
_entity.id
_entity.type
_entity.pdbx_description
1 polymer ?
#
loop_
_entity_poly.entity_id
_entity_poly.type
_entity_poly.pdbx_seq_one_letter_code
_entity_poly.pdbx_strand_id
1 'polypeptide(L)'
;MDIASYINQLLHQAVQLRASDVHIEPQPDALRIRMRVDGQLTETGKADLFHATAIVSRIKVMSRMDIGEKRLPQDGVFVFQRDKQPLEIRVSTLPTIHGEKVVMRILRLRENPFTMEELGMESKQQQKVRRLLSKSSGLMVVTGPTGSGKTTTLYTLLQTLNQSRTNIVSLEDPVELQLDGINQVQIHPKSGLTYACALRAVMRQDPDVIMIGEIRDEEVAKIAVSAALTGHLVLTTLHTPDAAGAVIRLLDLKVEPYRLAASLIGVIAQRLVRQICTGCGGEGCHYCRHTGYRGRTGVFEVLEISDDLAGQIARHNTGVKIRKAMKDSGMMTLEDRMKEHVNKGETMMEERVRKVDGDVVDKETVECGAVHGV
;
A
#
# COMPACT_ATOMS: atom_id res chain seq x y z
N MET A 1 -35.96 11.60 -4.35
CA MET A 1 -34.95 10.84 -3.55
C MET A 1 -34.38 11.78 -2.52
N ASP A 2 -34.37 11.41 -1.23
CA ASP A 2 -33.62 12.18 -0.23
C ASP A 2 -32.11 11.91 -0.40
N ILE A 3 -31.38 12.93 -0.82
CA ILE A 3 -29.96 12.83 -1.15
C ILE A 3 -29.10 12.51 0.08
N ALA A 4 -29.46 13.05 1.24
CA ALA A 4 -28.70 12.78 2.47
C ALA A 4 -28.84 11.30 2.88
N SER A 5 -30.05 10.76 2.86
CA SER A 5 -30.32 9.35 3.11
C SER A 5 -29.63 8.44 2.10
N TYR A 6 -29.65 8.81 0.82
CA TYR A 6 -28.96 8.05 -0.24
C TYR A 6 -27.46 7.94 -0.01
N ILE A 7 -26.77 9.06 0.27
CA ILE A 7 -25.33 9.03 0.54
C ILE A 7 -25.00 8.21 1.79
N ASN A 8 -25.80 8.34 2.85
CA ASN A 8 -25.64 7.54 4.04
C ASN A 8 -25.78 6.04 3.75
N GLN A 9 -26.82 5.65 2.99
CA GLN A 9 -27.01 4.26 2.56
C GLN A 9 -25.83 3.75 1.73
N LEU A 10 -25.34 4.57 0.78
CA LEU A 10 -24.18 4.25 -0.05
C LEU A 10 -22.92 4.00 0.80
N LEU A 11 -22.67 4.85 1.81
CA LEU A 11 -21.53 4.68 2.71
C LEU A 11 -21.72 3.45 3.60
N HIS A 12 -22.90 3.20 4.14
CA HIS A 12 -23.19 1.97 4.90
C HIS A 12 -22.94 0.72 4.04
N GLN A 13 -23.42 0.73 2.79
CA GLN A 13 -23.17 -0.34 1.84
C GLN A 13 -21.68 -0.52 1.60
N ALA A 14 -20.93 0.55 1.35
CA ALA A 14 -19.49 0.50 1.13
C ALA A 14 -18.74 -0.11 2.33
N VAL A 15 -19.14 0.25 3.54
CA VAL A 15 -18.55 -0.32 4.76
C VAL A 15 -18.90 -1.80 4.95
N GLN A 16 -20.16 -2.21 4.70
CA GLN A 16 -20.55 -3.63 4.71
C GLN A 16 -19.79 -4.44 3.68
N LEU A 17 -19.57 -3.85 2.50
CA LEU A 17 -18.81 -4.43 1.39
C LEU A 17 -17.31 -4.46 1.66
N ARG A 18 -16.83 -3.82 2.72
CA ARG A 18 -15.40 -3.61 3.00
C ARG A 18 -14.68 -2.89 1.86
N ALA A 19 -15.40 -2.02 1.14
CA ALA A 19 -14.83 -1.21 0.10
C ALA A 19 -13.73 -0.29 0.66
N SER A 20 -12.65 -0.11 -0.11
CA SER A 20 -11.63 0.90 0.17
C SER A 20 -11.99 2.25 -0.44
N ASP A 21 -12.64 2.24 -1.60
CA ASP A 21 -12.99 3.46 -2.33
C ASP A 21 -14.41 3.33 -2.92
N VAL A 22 -15.13 4.44 -2.94
CA VAL A 22 -16.41 4.61 -3.66
C VAL A 22 -16.19 5.63 -4.76
N HIS A 23 -16.51 5.26 -5.99
CA HIS A 23 -16.42 6.09 -7.17
C HIS A 23 -17.83 6.46 -7.63
N ILE A 24 -18.10 7.74 -7.77
CA ILE A 24 -19.33 8.30 -8.32
C ILE A 24 -18.95 9.00 -9.63
N GLU A 25 -19.40 8.44 -10.75
CA GLU A 25 -18.89 8.78 -12.08
C GLU A 25 -20.02 9.17 -13.01
N PRO A 26 -20.12 10.47 -13.39
CA PRO A 26 -21.06 10.90 -14.42
C PRO A 26 -20.76 10.22 -15.76
N GLN A 27 -21.78 9.64 -16.36
CA GLN A 27 -21.76 9.05 -17.70
C GLN A 27 -22.81 9.76 -18.56
N PRO A 28 -22.87 9.56 -19.89
CA PRO A 28 -23.86 10.21 -20.74
C PRO A 28 -25.32 9.93 -20.35
N ASP A 29 -25.59 8.73 -19.83
CA ASP A 29 -26.94 8.21 -19.56
C ASP A 29 -27.28 8.07 -18.07
N ALA A 30 -26.28 7.99 -17.18
CA ALA A 30 -26.49 7.74 -15.76
C ALA A 30 -25.30 8.19 -14.92
N LEU A 31 -25.52 8.33 -13.61
CA LEU A 31 -24.48 8.45 -12.63
C LEU A 31 -24.06 7.03 -12.16
N ARG A 32 -22.91 6.55 -12.65
CA ARG A 32 -22.41 5.21 -12.35
C ARG A 32 -21.75 5.18 -10.97
N ILE A 33 -22.11 4.19 -10.16
CA ILE A 33 -21.54 3.97 -8.84
C ILE A 33 -20.69 2.70 -8.86
N ARG A 34 -19.41 2.84 -8.53
CA ARG A 34 -18.49 1.70 -8.41
C ARG A 34 -17.83 1.69 -7.05
N MET A 35 -17.54 0.51 -6.55
CA MET A 35 -16.82 0.32 -5.30
C MET A 35 -15.59 -0.54 -5.50
N ARG A 36 -14.48 -0.16 -4.86
CA ARG A 36 -13.27 -0.97 -4.86
C ARG A 36 -13.29 -1.91 -3.67
N VAL A 37 -13.50 -3.18 -3.92
CA VAL A 37 -13.55 -4.25 -2.92
C VAL A 37 -12.41 -5.23 -3.17
N ASP A 38 -11.64 -5.52 -2.13
CA ASP A 38 -10.46 -6.40 -2.20
C ASP A 38 -9.52 -6.08 -3.39
N GLY A 39 -9.41 -4.76 -3.73
CA GLY A 39 -8.56 -4.23 -4.79
C GLY A 39 -9.20 -4.20 -6.18
N GLN A 40 -10.38 -4.81 -6.38
CA GLN A 40 -11.13 -4.77 -7.63
C GLN A 40 -12.20 -3.69 -7.61
N LEU A 41 -12.35 -2.99 -8.74
CA LEU A 41 -13.39 -2.00 -8.95
C LEU A 41 -14.60 -2.67 -9.62
N THR A 42 -15.73 -2.67 -8.91
CA THR A 42 -16.96 -3.34 -9.36
C THR A 42 -18.10 -2.33 -9.39
N GLU A 43 -18.94 -2.37 -10.41
CA GLU A 43 -20.17 -1.58 -10.46
C GLU A 43 -21.16 -2.13 -9.43
N THR A 44 -21.67 -1.23 -8.59
CA THR A 44 -22.60 -1.59 -7.51
C THR A 44 -23.98 -0.94 -7.66
N GLY A 45 -24.10 -0.02 -8.60
CA GLY A 45 -25.37 0.65 -8.90
C GLY A 45 -25.26 1.81 -9.87
N LYS A 46 -26.42 2.34 -10.23
CA LYS A 46 -26.57 3.56 -11.01
C LYS A 46 -27.56 4.47 -10.31
N ALA A 47 -27.41 5.78 -10.50
CA ALA A 47 -28.39 6.78 -10.13
C ALA A 47 -28.77 7.64 -11.34
N ASP A 48 -29.94 8.24 -11.29
CA ASP A 48 -30.40 9.17 -12.32
C ASP A 48 -29.50 10.42 -12.37
N LEU A 49 -29.11 10.84 -13.57
CA LEU A 49 -28.34 12.06 -13.81
C LEU A 49 -28.99 13.30 -13.21
N PHE A 50 -30.32 13.34 -13.14
CA PHE A 50 -31.06 14.41 -12.49
C PHE A 50 -30.58 14.68 -11.05
N HIS A 51 -30.12 13.67 -10.35
CA HIS A 51 -29.61 13.78 -8.98
C HIS A 51 -28.09 14.01 -8.89
N ALA A 52 -27.35 13.96 -10.00
CA ALA A 52 -25.88 14.03 -10.01
C ALA A 52 -25.35 15.28 -9.30
N THR A 53 -25.84 16.46 -9.70
CA THR A 53 -25.40 17.74 -9.12
C THR A 53 -25.71 17.81 -7.61
N ALA A 54 -26.88 17.33 -7.19
CA ALA A 54 -27.29 17.37 -5.79
C ALA A 54 -26.46 16.41 -4.94
N ILE A 55 -26.11 15.21 -5.46
CA ILE A 55 -25.23 14.23 -4.80
C ILE A 55 -23.83 14.84 -4.62
N VAL A 56 -23.24 15.38 -5.68
CA VAL A 56 -21.90 15.99 -5.63
C VAL A 56 -21.88 17.18 -4.66
N SER A 57 -22.87 18.09 -4.75
CA SER A 57 -22.98 19.25 -3.84
C SER A 57 -23.08 18.81 -2.39
N ARG A 58 -23.89 17.80 -2.09
CA ARG A 58 -24.01 17.29 -0.72
C ARG A 58 -22.69 16.71 -0.20
N ILE A 59 -21.95 15.97 -1.03
CA ILE A 59 -20.63 15.44 -0.68
C ILE A 59 -19.64 16.58 -0.43
N LYS A 60 -19.64 17.63 -1.27
CA LYS A 60 -18.81 18.82 -1.07
C LYS A 60 -19.12 19.52 0.25
N VAL A 61 -20.39 19.70 0.59
CA VAL A 61 -20.79 20.25 1.91
C VAL A 61 -20.23 19.42 3.05
N MET A 62 -20.41 18.10 3.01
CA MET A 62 -19.91 17.18 4.05
C MET A 62 -18.39 17.27 4.19
N SER A 63 -17.67 17.48 3.09
CA SER A 63 -16.20 17.52 3.02
C SER A 63 -15.62 18.94 3.14
N ARG A 64 -16.46 19.97 3.42
CA ARG A 64 -16.07 21.39 3.53
C ARG A 64 -15.41 21.95 2.27
N MET A 65 -15.83 21.48 1.11
CA MET A 65 -15.41 21.97 -0.21
C MET A 65 -16.31 23.11 -0.71
N ASP A 66 -15.81 23.89 -1.65
CA ASP A 66 -16.58 24.94 -2.33
C ASP A 66 -17.60 24.32 -3.31
N ILE A 67 -18.88 24.56 -3.06
CA ILE A 67 -19.99 24.07 -3.90
C ILE A 67 -20.07 24.84 -5.23
N GLY A 68 -19.66 26.10 -5.22
CA GLY A 68 -19.72 26.99 -6.40
C GLY A 68 -18.64 26.69 -7.43
N GLU A 69 -17.47 26.24 -6.99
CA GLU A 69 -16.37 25.88 -7.89
C GLU A 69 -16.57 24.47 -8.45
N LYS A 70 -16.74 24.37 -9.78
CA LYS A 70 -16.97 23.11 -10.52
C LYS A 70 -15.93 22.84 -11.61
N ARG A 71 -14.99 23.77 -11.81
CA ARG A 71 -14.00 23.75 -12.90
C ARG A 71 -12.64 23.24 -12.44
N LEU A 72 -12.37 23.26 -11.13
CA LEU A 72 -11.09 22.85 -10.54
C LEU A 72 -11.28 21.63 -9.65
N PRO A 73 -10.28 20.75 -9.58
CA PRO A 73 -10.25 19.65 -8.62
C PRO A 73 -10.28 20.19 -7.19
N GLN A 74 -10.95 19.47 -6.29
CA GLN A 74 -10.97 19.78 -4.86
C GLN A 74 -10.79 18.51 -4.06
N ASP A 75 -10.12 18.66 -2.92
CA ASP A 75 -9.93 17.60 -1.93
C ASP A 75 -10.52 18.05 -0.59
N GLY A 76 -11.09 17.11 0.15
CA GLY A 76 -11.67 17.38 1.45
C GLY A 76 -11.79 16.11 2.28
N VAL A 77 -12.25 16.27 3.51
CA VAL A 77 -12.37 15.17 4.46
C VAL A 77 -13.62 15.36 5.32
N PHE A 78 -14.28 14.28 5.66
CA PHE A 78 -15.33 14.27 6.68
C PHE A 78 -15.31 12.98 7.48
N VAL A 79 -15.92 13.00 8.66
CA VAL A 79 -16.09 11.83 9.51
C VAL A 79 -17.50 11.26 9.33
N PHE A 80 -17.58 9.99 8.97
CA PHE A 80 -18.82 9.25 8.89
C PHE A 80 -19.01 8.44 10.18
N GLN A 81 -20.08 8.76 10.92
CA GLN A 81 -20.41 8.05 12.16
C GLN A 81 -21.10 6.73 11.84
N ARG A 82 -20.48 5.62 12.22
CA ARG A 82 -21.09 4.31 12.19
C ARG A 82 -20.99 3.67 13.57
N ASP A 83 -22.11 3.46 14.21
CA ASP A 83 -22.20 2.88 15.57
C ASP A 83 -21.26 3.61 16.54
N LYS A 84 -20.30 2.91 17.12
CA LYS A 84 -19.30 3.46 18.04
C LYS A 84 -17.95 3.78 17.39
N GLN A 85 -17.80 3.51 16.08
CA GLN A 85 -16.51 3.70 15.37
C GLN A 85 -16.65 4.75 14.27
N PRO A 86 -16.10 5.96 14.44
CA PRO A 86 -16.04 6.95 13.39
C PRO A 86 -15.08 6.49 12.27
N LEU A 87 -15.46 6.76 11.02
CA LEU A 87 -14.66 6.49 9.84
C LEU A 87 -14.28 7.82 9.20
N GLU A 88 -13.00 8.03 8.95
CA GLU A 88 -12.54 9.16 8.15
C GLU A 88 -12.75 8.84 6.67
N ILE A 89 -13.40 9.75 5.96
CA ILE A 89 -13.63 9.66 4.52
C ILE A 89 -12.87 10.80 3.84
N ARG A 90 -11.83 10.45 3.06
CA ARG A 90 -11.16 11.41 2.19
C ARG A 90 -11.87 11.47 0.87
N VAL A 91 -12.15 12.67 0.39
CA VAL A 91 -12.93 12.92 -0.83
C VAL A 91 -12.08 13.71 -1.80
N SER A 92 -12.07 13.28 -3.05
CA SER A 92 -11.52 14.05 -4.16
C SER A 92 -12.56 14.23 -5.24
N THR A 93 -12.71 15.46 -5.75
CA THR A 93 -13.58 15.78 -6.90
C THR A 93 -12.74 16.19 -8.09
N LEU A 94 -13.16 15.76 -9.28
CA LEU A 94 -12.49 16.07 -10.54
C LEU A 94 -13.52 16.43 -11.61
N PRO A 95 -13.44 17.62 -12.24
CA PRO A 95 -14.27 17.95 -13.38
C PRO A 95 -14.05 16.99 -14.56
N THR A 96 -15.13 16.49 -15.14
CA THR A 96 -15.11 15.70 -16.37
C THR A 96 -16.09 16.27 -17.39
N ILE A 97 -16.08 15.77 -18.63
CA ILE A 97 -16.95 16.23 -19.69
C ILE A 97 -18.45 16.01 -19.41
N HIS A 98 -18.79 15.08 -18.52
CA HIS A 98 -20.18 14.75 -18.15
C HIS A 98 -20.56 15.27 -16.75
N GLY A 99 -19.70 16.04 -16.09
CA GLY A 99 -19.90 16.54 -14.73
C GLY A 99 -18.74 16.20 -13.80
N GLU A 100 -18.89 16.49 -12.50
CA GLU A 100 -17.83 16.22 -11.53
C GLU A 100 -17.85 14.74 -11.10
N LYS A 101 -16.73 14.07 -11.32
CA LYS A 101 -16.45 12.76 -10.73
C LYS A 101 -16.07 12.93 -9.26
N VAL A 102 -16.54 12.04 -8.40
CA VAL A 102 -16.17 11.99 -6.98
C VAL A 102 -15.55 10.63 -6.65
N VAL A 103 -14.47 10.66 -5.88
CA VAL A 103 -13.89 9.47 -5.26
C VAL A 103 -13.87 9.68 -3.74
N MET A 104 -14.46 8.76 -3.00
CA MET A 104 -14.46 8.74 -1.55
C MET A 104 -13.61 7.56 -1.09
N ARG A 105 -12.47 7.83 -0.45
CA ARG A 105 -11.61 6.82 0.17
C ARG A 105 -12.01 6.62 1.62
N ILE A 106 -12.36 5.40 1.97
CA ILE A 106 -12.79 5.01 3.31
C ILE A 106 -11.55 4.58 4.10
N LEU A 107 -11.12 5.43 5.02
CA LEU A 107 -10.04 5.10 5.94
C LEU A 107 -10.64 4.40 7.16
N ARG A 108 -10.38 3.10 7.27
CA ARG A 108 -10.75 2.35 8.44
C ARG A 108 -9.69 2.59 9.50
N LEU A 109 -10.02 3.39 10.49
CA LEU A 109 -9.21 3.52 11.69
C LEU A 109 -9.29 2.18 12.44
N ARG A 110 -8.29 1.33 12.24
CA ARG A 110 -8.09 0.18 13.11
C ARG A 110 -7.41 0.72 14.36
N GLU A 111 -7.91 0.38 15.53
CA GLU A 111 -7.33 0.85 16.80
C GLU A 111 -5.90 0.36 16.98
N ASN A 112 -5.58 -0.82 16.45
CA ASN A 112 -4.24 -1.40 16.52
C ASN A 112 -3.70 -1.79 15.14
N PRO A 113 -2.42 -1.61 14.85
CA PRO A 113 -1.76 -2.18 13.69
C PRO A 113 -1.91 -3.69 13.62
N PHE A 114 -1.69 -4.25 12.44
CA PHE A 114 -1.65 -5.71 12.25
C PHE A 114 -0.42 -6.29 12.94
N THR A 115 -0.52 -7.55 13.35
CA THR A 115 0.65 -8.37 13.67
C THR A 115 1.28 -8.89 12.37
N MET A 116 2.55 -9.32 12.40
CA MET A 116 3.20 -9.92 11.22
C MET A 116 2.45 -11.16 10.72
N GLU A 117 1.83 -11.92 11.62
CA GLU A 117 1.02 -13.09 11.30
C GLU A 117 -0.28 -12.69 10.57
N GLU A 118 -0.99 -11.68 11.08
CA GLU A 118 -2.20 -11.14 10.43
C GLU A 118 -1.92 -10.53 9.05
N LEU A 119 -0.70 -10.06 8.79
CA LEU A 119 -0.25 -9.63 7.46
C LEU A 119 -0.13 -10.81 6.48
N GLY A 120 0.01 -12.05 6.97
CA GLY A 120 0.28 -13.25 6.18
C GLY A 120 1.75 -13.64 6.13
N MET A 121 2.62 -13.08 6.99
CA MET A 121 4.03 -13.51 7.06
C MET A 121 4.15 -14.88 7.73
N GLU A 122 4.81 -15.81 7.06
CA GLU A 122 5.14 -17.12 7.64
C GLU A 122 6.13 -17.01 8.81
N SER A 123 6.11 -17.96 9.73
CA SER A 123 6.97 -17.97 10.94
C SER A 123 8.45 -17.77 10.63
N LYS A 124 8.97 -18.38 9.55
CA LYS A 124 10.38 -18.22 9.13
C LYS A 124 10.68 -16.77 8.67
N GLN A 125 9.72 -16.14 7.98
CA GLN A 125 9.85 -14.75 7.55
C GLN A 125 9.79 -13.81 8.75
N GLN A 126 8.85 -14.04 9.68
CA GLN A 126 8.75 -13.25 10.92
C GLN A 126 10.05 -13.32 11.73
N GLN A 127 10.65 -14.51 11.89
CA GLN A 127 11.94 -14.67 12.58
C GLN A 127 13.05 -13.86 11.89
N LYS A 128 13.13 -13.91 10.55
CA LYS A 128 14.10 -13.14 9.78
C LYS A 128 13.88 -11.63 9.98
N VAL A 129 12.64 -11.17 9.87
CA VAL A 129 12.28 -9.75 10.07
C VAL A 129 12.61 -9.30 11.49
N ARG A 130 12.25 -10.09 12.53
CA ARG A 130 12.59 -9.75 13.93
C ARG A 130 14.09 -9.63 14.15
N ARG A 131 14.91 -10.52 13.53
CA ARG A 131 16.37 -10.44 13.59
C ARG A 131 16.90 -9.17 12.93
N LEU A 132 16.33 -8.75 11.81
CA LEU A 132 16.69 -7.49 11.15
C LEU A 132 16.31 -6.28 12.02
N LEU A 133 15.14 -6.29 12.65
CA LEU A 133 14.67 -5.22 13.53
C LEU A 133 15.44 -5.17 14.86
N SER A 134 16.12 -6.21 15.27
CA SER A 134 16.94 -6.21 16.50
C SER A 134 18.33 -5.57 16.31
N LYS A 135 18.69 -5.18 15.07
CA LYS A 135 19.92 -4.44 14.81
C LYS A 135 19.76 -3.00 15.32
N SER A 136 20.82 -2.46 15.91
CA SER A 136 20.84 -1.08 16.42
C SER A 136 20.84 -0.03 15.33
N SER A 137 21.28 -0.37 14.12
CA SER A 137 21.38 0.55 13.00
C SER A 137 21.27 -0.18 11.67
N GLY A 138 20.95 0.56 10.63
CA GLY A 138 20.85 0.05 9.26
C GLY A 138 19.62 0.53 8.54
N LEU A 139 19.59 0.36 7.23
CA LEU A 139 18.46 0.70 6.37
C LEU A 139 17.65 -0.56 6.05
N MET A 140 16.38 -0.57 6.35
CA MET A 140 15.43 -1.61 5.96
C MET A 140 14.36 -1.03 5.06
N VAL A 141 14.13 -1.67 3.93
CA VAL A 141 13.21 -1.17 2.89
C VAL A 141 12.02 -2.10 2.74
N VAL A 142 10.81 -1.54 2.72
CA VAL A 142 9.59 -2.25 2.30
C VAL A 142 9.22 -1.76 0.89
N THR A 143 9.10 -2.67 -0.07
CA THR A 143 8.84 -2.29 -1.46
C THR A 143 7.66 -3.05 -2.07
N GLY A 144 7.11 -2.47 -3.14
CA GLY A 144 5.98 -3.00 -3.90
C GLY A 144 5.19 -1.89 -4.58
N PRO A 145 4.27 -2.20 -5.49
CA PRO A 145 3.43 -1.23 -6.16
C PRO A 145 2.49 -0.49 -5.18
N THR A 146 1.82 0.52 -5.69
CA THR A 146 0.76 1.20 -4.92
C THR A 146 -0.33 0.20 -4.54
N GLY A 147 -0.80 0.28 -3.30
CA GLY A 147 -1.82 -0.63 -2.78
C GLY A 147 -1.33 -2.04 -2.41
N SER A 148 -0.01 -2.28 -2.37
CA SER A 148 0.53 -3.57 -1.89
C SER A 148 0.57 -3.71 -0.36
N GLY A 149 0.18 -2.68 0.41
CA GLY A 149 0.12 -2.71 1.87
C GLY A 149 1.42 -2.29 2.58
N LYS A 150 2.33 -1.58 1.91
CA LYS A 150 3.63 -1.15 2.47
C LYS A 150 3.49 -0.37 3.77
N THR A 151 2.61 0.64 3.81
CA THR A 151 2.37 1.47 5.01
C THR A 151 1.89 0.60 6.18
N THR A 152 0.97 -0.33 5.92
CA THR A 152 0.47 -1.27 6.94
C THR A 152 1.61 -2.13 7.49
N THR A 153 2.49 -2.62 6.62
CA THR A 153 3.68 -3.38 7.04
C THR A 153 4.64 -2.52 7.85
N LEU A 154 4.95 -1.29 7.42
CA LEU A 154 5.79 -0.36 8.20
C LEU A 154 5.21 -0.11 9.60
N TYR A 155 3.91 0.15 9.71
CA TYR A 155 3.25 0.36 11.00
C TYR A 155 3.34 -0.88 11.90
N THR A 156 3.21 -2.09 11.32
CA THR A 156 3.43 -3.35 12.05
C THR A 156 4.87 -3.48 12.56
N LEU A 157 5.85 -3.08 11.74
CA LEU A 157 7.26 -3.10 12.14
C LEU A 157 7.53 -2.07 13.25
N LEU A 158 7.00 -0.84 13.12
CA LEU A 158 7.10 0.19 14.15
C LEU A 158 6.48 -0.25 15.46
N GLN A 159 5.28 -0.84 15.43
CA GLN A 159 4.62 -1.35 16.63
C GLN A 159 5.43 -2.48 17.30
N THR A 160 6.12 -3.31 16.52
CA THR A 160 7.02 -4.34 17.05
C THR A 160 8.22 -3.73 17.78
N LEU A 161 8.70 -2.54 17.36
CA LEU A 161 9.82 -1.81 17.94
C LEU A 161 9.39 -0.85 19.07
N ASN A 162 8.10 -0.54 19.18
CA ASN A 162 7.57 0.46 20.10
C ASN A 162 7.61 -0.02 21.54
N GLN A 163 8.67 0.34 22.22
CA GLN A 163 8.91 0.06 23.63
C GLN A 163 9.20 1.38 24.38
N SER A 164 8.93 1.43 25.65
CA SER A 164 9.11 2.64 26.47
C SER A 164 10.53 3.25 26.46
N ARG A 165 11.52 2.45 26.08
CA ARG A 165 12.94 2.83 25.98
C ARG A 165 13.40 3.19 24.57
N THR A 166 12.51 3.17 23.58
CA THR A 166 12.85 3.37 22.16
C THR A 166 12.23 4.68 21.66
N ASN A 167 13.04 5.62 21.24
CA ASN A 167 12.57 6.86 20.61
C ASN A 167 12.34 6.63 19.11
N ILE A 168 11.08 6.58 18.71
CA ILE A 168 10.67 6.35 17.32
C ILE A 168 10.11 7.65 16.75
N VAL A 169 10.62 8.06 15.59
CA VAL A 169 10.10 9.21 14.84
C VAL A 169 9.72 8.77 13.43
N SER A 170 8.52 9.15 12.99
CA SER A 170 8.09 8.91 11.61
C SER A 170 7.89 10.21 10.83
N LEU A 171 8.17 10.15 9.53
CA LEU A 171 7.94 11.22 8.55
C LEU A 171 6.98 10.72 7.49
N GLU A 172 5.80 11.34 7.36
CA GLU A 172 4.69 10.78 6.57
C GLU A 172 3.95 11.84 5.74
N ASP A 173 3.41 11.45 4.59
CA ASP A 173 2.65 12.32 3.69
C ASP A 173 1.43 11.58 3.09
N PRO A 174 0.29 11.64 3.78
CA PRO A 174 0.06 12.07 5.16
C PRO A 174 0.19 10.93 6.19
N VAL A 175 0.06 11.24 7.48
CA VAL A 175 -0.14 10.22 8.53
C VAL A 175 -1.48 9.52 8.28
N GLU A 176 -1.44 8.19 8.16
CA GLU A 176 -2.63 7.36 7.86
C GLU A 176 -3.32 6.84 9.13
N LEU A 177 -2.56 6.58 10.18
CA LEU A 177 -3.04 6.09 11.47
C LEU A 177 -2.17 6.68 12.58
N GLN A 178 -2.80 7.20 13.63
CA GLN A 178 -2.08 7.63 14.83
C GLN A 178 -1.63 6.41 15.64
N LEU A 179 -0.36 6.39 16.00
CA LEU A 179 0.28 5.32 16.77
C LEU A 179 0.74 5.87 18.10
N ASP A 180 0.18 5.36 19.18
CA ASP A 180 0.61 5.74 20.53
C ASP A 180 2.09 5.40 20.76
N GLY A 181 2.82 6.31 21.41
CA GLY A 181 4.24 6.12 21.70
C GLY A 181 5.19 6.40 20.52
N ILE A 182 4.71 6.88 19.38
CA ILE A 182 5.51 7.24 18.20
C ILE A 182 5.34 8.73 17.89
N ASN A 183 6.45 9.41 17.67
CA ASN A 183 6.47 10.82 17.27
C ASN A 183 6.25 10.91 15.75
N GLN A 184 5.00 11.14 15.32
CA GLN A 184 4.63 11.17 13.90
C GLN A 184 4.64 12.61 13.38
N VAL A 185 5.45 12.87 12.35
CA VAL A 185 5.58 14.18 11.70
C VAL A 185 4.89 14.11 10.34
N GLN A 186 3.85 14.90 10.16
CA GLN A 186 3.21 15.05 8.86
C GLN A 186 3.93 16.06 7.99
N ILE A 187 4.34 15.64 6.81
CA ILE A 187 5.02 16.47 5.82
C ILE A 187 4.04 17.50 5.23
N HIS A 188 4.49 18.74 5.12
CA HIS A 188 3.74 19.86 4.56
C HIS A 188 4.61 20.67 3.58
N PRO A 189 4.79 20.24 2.32
CA PRO A 189 5.70 20.91 1.37
C PRO A 189 5.37 22.37 1.14
N LYS A 190 4.07 22.73 1.18
CA LYS A 190 3.61 24.11 1.01
C LYS A 190 4.12 25.06 2.12
N SER A 191 4.38 24.55 3.31
CA SER A 191 4.95 25.32 4.43
C SER A 191 6.47 25.18 4.54
N GLY A 192 7.12 24.47 3.60
CA GLY A 192 8.57 24.22 3.62
C GLY A 192 8.99 22.97 4.40
N LEU A 193 8.06 22.28 5.07
CA LEU A 193 8.37 21.03 5.78
C LEU A 193 8.40 19.88 4.79
N THR A 194 9.54 19.70 4.12
CA THR A 194 9.82 18.60 3.18
C THR A 194 10.43 17.41 3.91
N TYR A 195 10.45 16.22 3.25
CA TYR A 195 11.13 15.04 3.79
C TYR A 195 12.59 15.30 4.13
N ALA A 196 13.36 15.97 3.26
CA ALA A 196 14.76 16.28 3.48
C ALA A 196 14.95 17.24 4.66
N CYS A 197 14.13 18.29 4.77
CA CYS A 197 14.16 19.23 5.89
C CYS A 197 13.83 18.53 7.21
N ALA A 198 12.73 17.78 7.25
CA ALA A 198 12.29 17.05 8.43
C ALA A 198 13.33 16.01 8.88
N LEU A 199 13.87 15.21 7.94
CA LEU A 199 14.84 14.17 8.25
C LEU A 199 16.14 14.75 8.87
N ARG A 200 16.65 15.88 8.34
CA ARG A 200 17.78 16.58 8.96
C ARG A 200 17.46 17.08 10.39
N ALA A 201 16.23 17.48 10.65
CA ALA A 201 15.82 17.90 11.99
C ALA A 201 15.70 16.71 12.94
N VAL A 202 15.11 15.61 12.49
CA VAL A 202 14.92 14.37 13.28
C VAL A 202 16.25 13.82 13.78
N MET A 203 17.32 13.87 12.99
CA MET A 203 18.65 13.41 13.41
C MET A 203 19.24 14.18 14.61
N ARG A 204 18.59 15.28 15.05
CA ARG A 204 18.96 16.03 16.27
C ARG A 204 17.95 15.85 17.41
N GLN A 205 17.01 14.90 17.26
CA GLN A 205 15.97 14.57 18.24
C GLN A 205 16.26 13.28 19.00
N ASP A 206 17.51 12.82 18.99
CA ASP A 206 17.96 11.57 19.64
C ASP A 206 17.09 10.34 19.29
N PRO A 207 16.83 10.07 17.99
CA PRO A 207 16.00 8.95 17.60
C PRO A 207 16.79 7.65 17.59
N ASP A 208 16.19 6.55 18.07
CA ASP A 208 16.70 5.19 17.85
C ASP A 208 16.22 4.65 16.49
N VAL A 209 14.95 4.95 16.15
CA VAL A 209 14.30 4.47 14.94
C VAL A 209 13.70 5.64 14.16
N ILE A 210 14.01 5.72 12.88
CA ILE A 210 13.46 6.70 11.95
C ILE A 210 12.65 5.99 10.89
N MET A 211 11.36 6.31 10.75
CA MET A 211 10.56 5.86 9.62
C MET A 211 10.40 6.99 8.60
N ILE A 212 10.69 6.71 7.34
CA ILE A 212 10.47 7.61 6.21
C ILE A 212 9.38 6.97 5.35
N GLY A 213 8.23 7.65 5.21
CA GLY A 213 7.08 7.12 4.47
C GLY A 213 7.49 6.56 3.10
N GLU A 214 8.28 7.33 2.36
CA GLU A 214 8.87 6.85 1.09
C GLU A 214 10.11 7.67 0.70
N ILE A 215 11.01 7.05 -0.08
CA ILE A 215 12.15 7.73 -0.72
C ILE A 215 11.84 7.91 -2.20
N ARG A 216 11.69 9.18 -2.62
CA ARG A 216 11.38 9.54 -4.02
C ARG A 216 12.59 10.06 -4.77
N ASP A 217 13.51 10.73 -4.09
CA ASP A 217 14.61 11.49 -4.68
C ASP A 217 15.98 11.17 -4.07
N GLU A 218 17.02 11.67 -4.74
CA GLU A 218 18.42 11.48 -4.39
C GLU A 218 18.76 12.06 -3.00
N GLU A 219 18.20 13.24 -2.67
CA GLU A 219 18.53 13.95 -1.44
C GLU A 219 18.09 13.16 -0.22
N VAL A 220 16.82 12.73 -0.20
CA VAL A 220 16.24 11.92 0.90
C VAL A 220 16.96 10.57 0.98
N ALA A 221 17.29 9.92 -0.16
CA ALA A 221 18.00 8.66 -0.18
C ALA A 221 19.39 8.76 0.50
N LYS A 222 20.16 9.79 0.18
CA LYS A 222 21.48 10.02 0.76
C LYS A 222 21.43 10.32 2.26
N ILE A 223 20.45 11.11 2.71
CA ILE A 223 20.29 11.42 4.14
C ILE A 223 19.86 10.14 4.88
N ALA A 224 18.92 9.35 4.36
CA ALA A 224 18.46 8.10 4.96
C ALA A 224 19.62 7.08 5.13
N VAL A 225 20.44 6.91 4.10
CA VAL A 225 21.65 6.07 4.15
C VAL A 225 22.65 6.60 5.17
N SER A 226 22.83 7.92 5.22
CA SER A 226 23.73 8.54 6.22
C SER A 226 23.23 8.28 7.65
N ALA A 227 21.94 8.45 7.92
CA ALA A 227 21.33 8.14 9.20
C ALA A 227 21.55 6.67 9.61
N ALA A 228 21.35 5.75 8.67
CA ALA A 228 21.58 4.32 8.89
C ALA A 228 23.06 3.99 9.21
N LEU A 229 24.01 4.71 8.62
CA LEU A 229 25.44 4.54 8.87
C LEU A 229 25.89 5.18 10.21
N THR A 230 25.14 6.17 10.70
CA THR A 230 25.50 6.91 11.94
C THR A 230 24.76 6.41 13.17
N GLY A 231 24.22 5.20 13.15
CA GLY A 231 23.72 4.53 14.34
C GLY A 231 22.19 4.42 14.47
N HIS A 232 21.42 4.84 13.46
CA HIS A 232 19.96 4.79 13.50
C HIS A 232 19.41 3.61 12.73
N LEU A 233 18.35 2.98 13.23
CA LEU A 233 17.55 2.03 12.45
C LEU A 233 16.57 2.81 11.57
N VAL A 234 16.75 2.76 10.25
CA VAL A 234 15.93 3.50 9.28
C VAL A 234 15.00 2.54 8.55
N LEU A 235 13.70 2.79 8.63
CA LEU A 235 12.66 2.05 7.90
C LEU A 235 12.07 2.94 6.81
N THR A 236 11.89 2.43 5.60
CA THR A 236 11.33 3.24 4.50
C THR A 236 10.59 2.40 3.47
N THR A 237 9.91 3.08 2.52
CA THR A 237 9.35 2.39 1.35
C THR A 237 9.94 2.86 0.04
N LEU A 238 9.87 1.95 -0.94
CA LEU A 238 10.13 2.21 -2.36
C LEU A 238 9.00 1.64 -3.22
N HIS A 239 8.96 2.06 -4.50
CA HIS A 239 8.01 1.56 -5.49
C HIS A 239 8.73 0.71 -6.54
N THR A 240 9.22 -0.47 -6.14
CA THR A 240 9.88 -1.41 -7.05
C THR A 240 9.20 -2.77 -7.05
N PRO A 241 9.33 -3.55 -8.13
CA PRO A 241 8.60 -4.82 -8.26
C PRO A 241 9.09 -5.91 -7.32
N ASP A 242 10.37 -5.93 -6.96
CA ASP A 242 11.02 -6.97 -6.17
C ASP A 242 12.12 -6.39 -5.26
N ALA A 243 12.72 -7.21 -4.42
CA ALA A 243 13.79 -6.78 -3.52
C ALA A 243 15.07 -6.36 -4.26
N ALA A 244 15.39 -7.01 -5.37
CA ALA A 244 16.53 -6.61 -6.21
C ALA A 244 16.30 -5.22 -6.82
N GLY A 245 15.09 -4.97 -7.28
CA GLY A 245 14.69 -3.65 -7.79
C GLY A 245 14.87 -2.54 -6.76
N ALA A 246 14.66 -2.82 -5.46
CA ALA A 246 14.89 -1.83 -4.41
C ALA A 246 16.37 -1.45 -4.29
N VAL A 247 17.27 -2.42 -4.35
CA VAL A 247 18.72 -2.17 -4.38
C VAL A 247 19.10 -1.32 -5.60
N ILE A 248 18.64 -1.72 -6.79
CA ILE A 248 18.93 -0.99 -8.03
C ILE A 248 18.38 0.44 -7.94
N ARG A 249 17.15 0.61 -7.45
CA ARG A 249 16.54 1.93 -7.34
C ARG A 249 17.33 2.88 -6.44
N LEU A 250 17.88 2.39 -5.32
CA LEU A 250 18.73 3.20 -4.45
C LEU A 250 20.04 3.59 -5.15
N LEU A 251 20.61 2.71 -5.96
CA LEU A 251 21.78 3.04 -6.81
C LEU A 251 21.43 4.08 -7.89
N ASP A 252 20.25 3.95 -8.53
CA ASP A 252 19.75 4.93 -9.52
C ASP A 252 19.50 6.30 -8.88
N LEU A 253 19.12 6.34 -7.60
CA LEU A 253 19.03 7.54 -6.77
C LEU A 253 20.41 8.06 -6.32
N LYS A 254 21.48 7.59 -6.96
CA LYS A 254 22.88 8.02 -6.77
C LYS A 254 23.37 7.86 -5.33
N VAL A 255 22.88 6.84 -4.63
CA VAL A 255 23.52 6.37 -3.41
C VAL A 255 24.78 5.63 -3.80
N GLU A 256 25.91 6.00 -3.19
CA GLU A 256 27.19 5.36 -3.50
C GLU A 256 27.15 3.86 -3.13
N PRO A 257 27.60 2.95 -4.02
CA PRO A 257 27.46 1.50 -3.82
C PRO A 257 28.04 0.99 -2.51
N TYR A 258 29.21 1.52 -2.10
CA TYR A 258 29.83 1.10 -0.84
C TYR A 258 29.05 1.55 0.41
N ARG A 259 28.41 2.73 0.35
CA ARG A 259 27.56 3.23 1.43
C ARG A 259 26.27 2.42 1.52
N LEU A 260 25.66 2.11 0.38
CA LEU A 260 24.48 1.26 0.33
C LEU A 260 24.79 -0.13 0.88
N ALA A 261 25.89 -0.75 0.45
CA ALA A 261 26.34 -2.05 0.95
C ALA A 261 26.56 -2.09 2.47
N ALA A 262 27.08 -1.00 3.04
CA ALA A 262 27.35 -0.89 4.46
C ALA A 262 26.11 -0.56 5.30
N SER A 263 25.08 0.06 4.71
CA SER A 263 23.89 0.51 5.43
C SER A 263 22.67 -0.40 5.26
N LEU A 264 22.48 -1.00 4.07
CA LEU A 264 21.30 -1.80 3.79
C LEU A 264 21.36 -3.14 4.54
N ILE A 265 20.40 -3.38 5.42
CA ILE A 265 20.35 -4.63 6.22
C ILE A 265 19.32 -5.62 5.67
N GLY A 266 18.28 -5.15 4.99
CA GLY A 266 17.26 -6.02 4.44
C GLY A 266 16.23 -5.29 3.58
N VAL A 267 15.53 -6.07 2.77
CA VAL A 267 14.41 -5.60 1.93
C VAL A 267 13.24 -6.58 2.07
N ILE A 268 12.05 -6.03 2.23
CA ILE A 268 10.80 -6.79 2.16
C ILE A 268 10.05 -6.35 0.89
N ALA A 269 9.99 -7.21 -0.12
CA ALA A 269 9.11 -6.96 -1.25
C ALA A 269 7.75 -7.62 -1.00
N GLN A 270 6.66 -6.93 -1.39
CA GLN A 270 5.31 -7.30 -0.96
C GLN A 270 4.28 -7.15 -2.07
N ARG A 271 3.35 -8.11 -2.11
CA ARG A 271 2.10 -8.05 -2.88
C ARG A 271 0.92 -8.38 -1.98
N LEU A 272 -0.26 -7.86 -2.32
CA LEU A 272 -1.53 -8.30 -1.73
C LEU A 272 -2.28 -9.15 -2.76
N VAL A 273 -2.70 -10.33 -2.34
CA VAL A 273 -3.54 -11.24 -3.12
C VAL A 273 -4.87 -11.45 -2.44
N ARG A 274 -5.91 -11.73 -3.23
CA ARG A 274 -7.22 -12.09 -2.69
C ARG A 274 -7.16 -13.48 -2.08
N GLN A 275 -7.77 -13.64 -0.92
CA GLN A 275 -7.91 -14.95 -0.28
C GLN A 275 -9.14 -15.67 -0.82
N ILE A 276 -9.03 -16.97 -1.04
CA ILE A 276 -10.15 -17.84 -1.38
C ILE A 276 -11.19 -17.76 -0.25
N CYS A 277 -12.44 -17.65 -0.62
CA CYS A 277 -13.54 -17.62 0.33
C CYS A 277 -13.65 -18.96 1.06
N THR A 278 -13.45 -18.95 2.35
CA THR A 278 -13.55 -20.15 3.19
C THR A 278 -14.96 -20.77 3.24
N GLY A 279 -15.99 -19.97 2.93
CA GLY A 279 -17.38 -20.43 2.90
C GLY A 279 -17.77 -21.25 1.67
N CYS A 280 -17.01 -21.15 0.56
CA CYS A 280 -17.32 -21.87 -0.67
C CYS A 280 -16.10 -22.44 -1.40
N GLY A 281 -14.91 -22.38 -0.80
CA GLY A 281 -13.70 -22.92 -1.44
C GLY A 281 -13.32 -22.28 -2.77
N GLY A 282 -13.87 -21.10 -3.09
CA GLY A 282 -13.60 -20.41 -4.35
C GLY A 282 -14.70 -20.53 -5.41
N GLU A 283 -15.71 -21.37 -5.21
CA GLU A 283 -16.79 -21.59 -6.18
C GLU A 283 -17.75 -20.39 -6.36
N GLY A 284 -17.76 -19.49 -5.39
CA GLY A 284 -18.66 -18.34 -5.36
C GLY A 284 -19.94 -18.62 -4.59
N CYS A 285 -20.18 -17.84 -3.53
CA CYS A 285 -21.38 -17.91 -2.71
C CYS A 285 -21.88 -16.52 -2.34
N HIS A 286 -23.05 -16.43 -1.70
CA HIS A 286 -23.59 -15.15 -1.21
C HIS A 286 -22.61 -14.42 -0.27
N TYR A 287 -21.85 -15.15 0.56
CA TYR A 287 -20.90 -14.59 1.52
C TYR A 287 -19.71 -13.87 0.85
N CYS A 288 -19.23 -14.36 -0.30
CA CYS A 288 -18.22 -13.71 -1.15
C CYS A 288 -18.82 -12.99 -2.34
N ARG A 289 -20.16 -12.92 -2.45
CA ARG A 289 -20.91 -12.33 -3.57
C ARG A 289 -20.54 -12.95 -4.92
N HIS A 290 -20.46 -14.24 -4.93
CA HIS A 290 -20.17 -15.05 -6.12
C HIS A 290 -18.80 -14.78 -6.75
N THR A 291 -17.90 -14.03 -6.06
CA THR A 291 -16.54 -13.75 -6.55
C THR A 291 -15.55 -14.89 -6.30
N GLY A 292 -15.88 -15.83 -5.44
CA GLY A 292 -14.95 -16.86 -4.96
C GLY A 292 -13.90 -16.35 -3.95
N TYR A 293 -13.80 -15.04 -3.71
CA TYR A 293 -12.77 -14.44 -2.87
C TYR A 293 -13.34 -13.62 -1.73
N ARG A 294 -12.64 -13.62 -0.59
CA ARG A 294 -12.98 -12.77 0.55
C ARG A 294 -11.77 -12.36 1.36
N GLY A 295 -11.40 -11.11 1.27
CA GLY A 295 -10.25 -10.54 1.95
C GLY A 295 -8.98 -10.67 1.13
N ARG A 296 -7.89 -10.23 1.75
CA ARG A 296 -6.56 -10.24 1.13
C ARG A 296 -5.54 -10.69 2.15
N THR A 297 -4.45 -11.29 1.67
CA THR A 297 -3.25 -11.61 2.45
C THR A 297 -2.01 -11.07 1.76
N GLY A 298 -0.94 -10.86 2.53
CA GLY A 298 0.34 -10.45 1.98
C GLY A 298 1.14 -11.65 1.49
N VAL A 299 1.78 -11.48 0.35
CA VAL A 299 2.85 -12.37 -0.14
C VAL A 299 4.15 -11.61 -0.04
N PHE A 300 5.14 -12.20 0.64
CA PHE A 300 6.37 -11.52 1.01
C PHE A 300 7.60 -12.22 0.48
N GLU A 301 8.50 -11.44 -0.10
CA GLU A 301 9.88 -11.80 -0.39
C GLU A 301 10.77 -11.05 0.61
N VAL A 302 11.43 -11.76 1.51
CA VAL A 302 12.26 -11.17 2.56
C VAL A 302 13.72 -11.45 2.28
N LEU A 303 14.44 -10.41 1.87
CA LEU A 303 15.87 -10.41 1.63
C LEU A 303 16.61 -9.90 2.87
N GLU A 304 17.55 -10.68 3.37
CA GLU A 304 18.57 -10.24 4.33
C GLU A 304 19.87 -10.02 3.56
N ILE A 305 20.54 -8.90 3.79
CA ILE A 305 21.79 -8.59 3.11
C ILE A 305 22.92 -9.34 3.84
N SER A 306 23.46 -10.36 3.17
CA SER A 306 24.66 -11.07 3.60
C SER A 306 25.91 -10.31 3.19
N ASP A 307 27.06 -10.63 3.80
CA ASP A 307 28.36 -10.04 3.46
C ASP A 307 28.72 -10.23 1.98
N ASP A 308 28.39 -11.40 1.41
CA ASP A 308 28.62 -11.67 -0.01
C ASP A 308 27.77 -10.77 -0.89
N LEU A 309 26.46 -10.63 -0.58
CA LEU A 309 25.57 -9.74 -1.32
C LEU A 309 25.98 -8.27 -1.16
N ALA A 310 26.40 -7.86 0.05
CA ALA A 310 26.94 -6.53 0.28
C ALA A 310 28.19 -6.29 -0.59
N GLY A 311 29.09 -7.29 -0.71
CA GLY A 311 30.24 -7.24 -1.62
C GLY A 311 29.83 -7.08 -3.10
N GLN A 312 28.75 -7.73 -3.54
CA GLN A 312 28.21 -7.58 -4.89
C GLN A 312 27.65 -6.18 -5.14
N ILE A 313 26.95 -5.62 -4.16
CA ILE A 313 26.41 -4.25 -4.22
C ILE A 313 27.56 -3.24 -4.26
N ALA A 314 28.56 -3.38 -3.39
CA ALA A 314 29.70 -2.46 -3.32
C ALA A 314 30.48 -2.38 -4.63
N ARG A 315 30.57 -3.48 -5.38
CA ARG A 315 31.23 -3.55 -6.70
C ARG A 315 30.40 -2.95 -7.84
N HIS A 316 29.25 -2.35 -7.53
CA HIS A 316 28.32 -1.78 -8.52
C HIS A 316 27.94 -2.79 -9.62
N ASN A 317 27.69 -4.02 -9.24
CA ASN A 317 27.29 -5.06 -10.18
C ASN A 317 25.92 -4.77 -10.82
N THR A 318 25.74 -5.25 -12.04
CA THR A 318 24.46 -5.09 -12.76
C THR A 318 23.32 -5.76 -12.02
N GLY A 319 22.09 -5.25 -12.21
CA GLY A 319 20.89 -5.83 -11.58
C GLY A 319 20.72 -7.32 -11.83
N VAL A 320 21.19 -7.83 -12.98
CA VAL A 320 21.19 -9.27 -13.30
C VAL A 320 22.09 -10.05 -12.33
N LYS A 321 23.30 -9.56 -12.07
CA LYS A 321 24.23 -10.20 -11.12
C LYS A 321 23.71 -10.15 -9.69
N ILE A 322 23.10 -9.03 -9.28
CA ILE A 322 22.46 -8.90 -7.97
C ILE A 322 21.32 -9.90 -7.82
N ARG A 323 20.41 -10.02 -8.80
CA ARG A 323 19.34 -11.02 -8.80
C ARG A 323 19.86 -12.45 -8.73
N LYS A 324 20.93 -12.75 -9.46
CA LYS A 324 21.56 -14.06 -9.42
C LYS A 324 22.11 -14.36 -8.02
N ALA A 325 22.88 -13.45 -7.43
CA ALA A 325 23.41 -13.61 -6.08
C ALA A 325 22.32 -13.83 -5.02
N MET A 326 21.19 -13.12 -5.16
CA MET A 326 20.01 -13.31 -4.29
C MET A 326 19.42 -14.71 -4.44
N LYS A 327 19.27 -15.24 -5.65
CA LYS A 327 18.79 -16.60 -5.90
C LYS A 327 19.77 -17.66 -5.37
N ASP A 328 21.06 -17.46 -5.62
CA ASP A 328 22.13 -18.38 -5.16
C ASP A 328 22.22 -18.44 -3.62
N SER A 329 21.78 -17.38 -2.91
CA SER A 329 21.65 -17.39 -1.43
C SER A 329 20.44 -18.16 -0.91
N GLY A 330 19.67 -18.82 -1.77
CA GLY A 330 18.47 -19.58 -1.39
C GLY A 330 17.26 -18.70 -1.03
N MET A 331 17.25 -17.44 -1.44
CA MET A 331 16.09 -16.57 -1.25
C MET A 331 14.92 -17.04 -2.12
N MET A 332 13.76 -17.21 -1.52
CA MET A 332 12.52 -17.44 -2.25
C MET A 332 11.97 -16.13 -2.78
N THR A 333 11.76 -16.08 -4.08
CA THR A 333 11.22 -14.91 -4.78
C THR A 333 9.71 -14.72 -4.51
N LEU A 334 9.18 -13.55 -4.85
CA LEU A 334 7.73 -13.32 -4.81
C LEU A 334 6.97 -14.36 -5.65
N GLU A 335 7.54 -14.76 -6.79
CA GLU A 335 6.95 -15.79 -7.65
C GLU A 335 6.88 -17.14 -6.97
N ASP A 336 7.97 -17.57 -6.32
CA ASP A 336 8.02 -18.84 -5.58
C ASP A 336 7.03 -18.83 -4.40
N ARG A 337 6.97 -17.73 -3.67
CA ARG A 337 6.00 -17.53 -2.58
C ARG A 337 4.56 -17.55 -3.07
N MET A 338 4.29 -16.95 -4.23
CA MET A 338 2.96 -16.99 -4.82
C MET A 338 2.55 -18.42 -5.20
N LYS A 339 3.48 -19.22 -5.75
CA LYS A 339 3.23 -20.65 -6.03
C LYS A 339 2.88 -21.41 -4.75
N GLU A 340 3.58 -21.13 -3.64
CA GLU A 340 3.26 -21.74 -2.34
C GLU A 340 1.85 -21.39 -1.86
N HIS A 341 1.42 -20.09 -1.94
CA HIS A 341 0.08 -19.68 -1.56
C HIS A 341 -1.00 -20.35 -2.43
N VAL A 342 -0.75 -20.51 -3.74
CA VAL A 342 -1.64 -21.25 -4.63
C VAL A 342 -1.71 -22.73 -4.26
N ASN A 343 -0.57 -23.38 -4.00
CA ASN A 343 -0.51 -24.79 -3.63
C ASN A 343 -1.17 -25.09 -2.27
N LYS A 344 -1.16 -24.11 -1.35
CA LYS A 344 -1.87 -24.19 -0.06
C LYS A 344 -3.37 -23.93 -0.18
N GLY A 345 -3.88 -23.56 -1.37
CA GLY A 345 -5.28 -23.20 -1.57
C GLY A 345 -5.70 -21.88 -0.91
N GLU A 346 -4.76 -20.98 -0.65
CA GLU A 346 -5.04 -19.68 -0.04
C GLU A 346 -5.45 -18.64 -1.08
N THR A 347 -5.01 -18.81 -2.33
CA THR A 347 -5.36 -17.98 -3.49
C THR A 347 -5.40 -18.81 -4.76
N MET A 348 -5.89 -18.24 -5.87
CA MET A 348 -5.93 -18.95 -7.17
C MET A 348 -4.80 -18.51 -8.09
N MET A 349 -4.52 -19.34 -9.11
CA MET A 349 -3.47 -19.09 -10.11
C MET A 349 -3.65 -17.75 -10.85
N GLU A 350 -4.88 -17.31 -11.07
CA GLU A 350 -5.21 -16.02 -11.72
C GLU A 350 -4.63 -14.81 -10.97
N GLU A 351 -4.62 -14.84 -9.63
CA GLU A 351 -4.00 -13.78 -8.82
C GLU A 351 -2.48 -13.75 -9.01
N ARG A 352 -1.85 -14.89 -9.24
CA ARG A 352 -0.41 -14.98 -9.56
C ARG A 352 -0.11 -14.22 -10.86
N VAL A 353 -0.80 -14.53 -11.93
CA VAL A 353 -0.59 -13.89 -13.25
C VAL A 353 -0.81 -12.38 -13.12
N ARG A 354 -1.91 -11.96 -12.51
CA ARG A 354 -2.26 -10.55 -12.36
C ARG A 354 -1.27 -9.73 -11.52
N LYS A 355 -0.59 -10.35 -10.53
CA LYS A 355 0.19 -9.62 -9.53
C LYS A 355 1.70 -9.75 -9.65
N VAL A 356 2.19 -10.77 -10.31
CA VAL A 356 3.62 -11.08 -10.42
C VAL A 356 4.13 -10.86 -11.83
N ASP A 357 3.39 -11.29 -12.85
CA ASP A 357 3.84 -11.25 -14.24
C ASP A 357 3.71 -9.85 -14.88
N GLY A 358 3.29 -8.86 -14.08
CA GLY A 358 3.16 -7.47 -14.51
C GLY A 358 1.81 -7.16 -15.13
N ASP A 359 1.44 -5.88 -15.15
CA ASP A 359 0.24 -5.35 -15.78
C ASP A 359 0.21 -5.69 -17.29
N VAL A 360 -0.05 -6.93 -17.62
CA VAL A 360 -0.53 -7.29 -18.94
C VAL A 360 -2.00 -6.87 -18.93
N VAL A 361 -2.22 -5.74 -19.55
CA VAL A 361 -3.48 -5.22 -20.03
C VAL A 361 -4.46 -6.36 -20.25
N ASP A 362 -5.69 -6.18 -19.73
CA ASP A 362 -6.87 -6.93 -20.15
C ASP A 362 -6.80 -7.21 -21.65
N LYS A 363 -6.45 -8.42 -22.00
CA LYS A 363 -6.81 -9.00 -23.28
C LYS A 363 -7.83 -10.08 -22.99
N GLU A 364 -9.09 -9.69 -23.14
CA GLU A 364 -10.11 -10.61 -23.62
C GLU A 364 -9.50 -11.46 -24.73
N THR A 365 -9.68 -12.73 -24.57
CA THR A 365 -9.85 -13.78 -25.57
C THR A 365 -9.14 -15.05 -25.13
N VAL A 366 -9.82 -15.83 -24.29
CA VAL A 366 -9.74 -17.26 -24.46
C VAL A 366 -10.93 -17.61 -25.32
N GLU A 367 -10.74 -17.60 -26.62
CA GLU A 367 -11.66 -18.23 -27.55
C GLU A 367 -11.78 -19.69 -27.16
N CYS A 368 -13.01 -20.07 -26.82
CA CYS A 368 -13.44 -21.44 -26.68
C CYS A 368 -13.33 -22.07 -28.05
N GLY A 369 -12.28 -22.86 -28.31
CA GLY A 369 -12.13 -23.65 -29.53
C GLY A 369 -13.25 -24.63 -29.63
N ALA A 370 -14.25 -24.28 -30.43
CA ALA A 370 -15.27 -25.23 -30.86
C ALA A 370 -14.60 -26.30 -31.77
N VAL A 371 -14.47 -27.48 -31.25
CA VAL A 371 -14.20 -28.69 -32.07
C VAL A 371 -15.45 -28.98 -32.87
N HIS A 372 -15.43 -28.62 -34.13
CA HIS A 372 -16.32 -29.26 -35.12
C HIS A 372 -15.56 -30.45 -35.68
N GLY A 373 -15.94 -31.64 -35.23
CA GLY A 373 -15.70 -32.89 -35.92
C GLY A 373 -16.84 -33.14 -36.93
N VAL A 374 -16.50 -33.59 -38.09
CA VAL A 374 -17.29 -34.06 -39.21
C VAL A 374 -18.36 -35.06 -38.79
#